data_b785f524c70636a1f532b317a88f1378
#
_entry.id   b785f524c70636a1f532b317a88f1378
#
_cell.length_a   1.000
_cell.length_b   1.000
_cell.length_c   1.000
_cell.angle_alpha   90.00
_cell.angle_beta   90.00
_cell.angle_gamma   90.00
#
_symmetry.space_group_name_H-M   'P 1'
#
loop_
_entity.id
_entity.type
_entity.pdbx_description
1 polymer ?
#
loop_
_entity_poly.entity_id
_entity_poly.type
_entity_poly.pdbx_seq_one_letter_code
_entity_poly.pdbx_strand_id
1 'polypeptide(L)'
;WRSVGIMSDEAGIIFDGYTLSELPFINKMWDGSVLSVDRKNEPEQMIENARMTLSLMVQPGLFDRYMERKGSVARDSGFLARCLISKPATTQGKRFINGAVIPGGSLTAFHERLMELARGSIEKSSEDERYCLHFSPEAQKIFIEHYNVLEQDLSPSGPLSPFRGHVSKKT
;
A
#
# COMPACT_ATOMS: atom_id res chain seq x y z
N TRP A 1 10.97 13.07 11.29
CA TRP A 1 10.64 11.86 10.55
C TRP A 1 9.61 12.22 9.48
N ARG A 2 9.91 11.91 8.22
CA ARG A 2 9.01 12.21 7.10
C ARG A 2 8.27 10.95 6.59
N SER A 3 8.49 9.80 7.22
CA SER A 3 7.86 8.54 6.85
C SER A 3 7.24 7.87 8.06
N VAL A 4 6.05 7.28 7.89
CA VAL A 4 5.34 6.57 8.94
C VAL A 4 4.78 5.25 8.39
N GLY A 5 4.89 4.19 9.19
CA GLY A 5 4.27 2.90 8.91
C GLY A 5 3.16 2.61 9.90
N ILE A 6 2.00 2.21 9.41
CA ILE A 6 0.92 1.66 10.23
C ILE A 6 0.81 0.18 9.89
N MET A 7 1.16 -0.66 10.85
CA MET A 7 1.13 -2.11 10.71
C MET A 7 0.24 -2.70 11.77
N SER A 8 -0.67 -3.57 11.38
CA SER A 8 -1.55 -4.28 12.31
C SER A 8 -1.90 -5.65 11.76
N ASP A 9 -1.76 -6.66 12.58
CA ASP A 9 -2.22 -8.03 12.35
C ASP A 9 -3.71 -8.20 12.69
N GLU A 10 -4.30 -7.23 13.41
CA GLU A 10 -5.71 -7.21 13.79
C GLU A 10 -6.31 -5.82 13.55
N ALA A 11 -6.44 -5.45 12.28
CA ALA A 11 -6.79 -4.11 11.86
C ALA A 11 -8.28 -3.74 11.98
N GLY A 12 -9.11 -4.53 12.67
CA GLY A 12 -10.53 -4.22 12.89
C GLY A 12 -10.75 -2.82 13.46
N ILE A 13 -9.99 -2.44 14.46
CA ILE A 13 -9.99 -1.10 15.08
C ILE A 13 -9.69 0.03 14.07
N ILE A 14 -8.82 -0.23 13.10
CA ILE A 14 -8.44 0.74 12.07
C ILE A 14 -9.58 0.94 11.08
N PHE A 15 -10.25 -0.15 10.69
CA PHE A 15 -11.38 -0.12 9.76
C PHE A 15 -12.65 0.48 10.38
N ASP A 16 -12.89 0.26 11.66
CA ASP A 16 -14.05 0.79 12.38
C ASP A 16 -13.77 2.17 13.02
N GLY A 17 -12.50 2.54 13.18
CA GLY A 17 -12.05 3.76 13.83
C GLY A 17 -11.93 4.98 12.90
N TYR A 18 -11.26 6.01 13.42
CA TYR A 18 -11.06 7.28 12.71
C TYR A 18 -9.91 7.25 11.70
N THR A 19 -9.00 6.29 11.76
CA THR A 19 -7.81 6.26 10.91
C THR A 19 -8.17 6.27 9.42
N LEU A 20 -9.16 5.49 9.01
CA LEU A 20 -9.65 5.45 7.63
C LEU A 20 -10.82 6.41 7.35
N SER A 21 -11.09 7.38 8.22
CA SER A 21 -12.06 8.44 7.93
C SER A 21 -11.45 9.57 7.10
N GLU A 22 -10.13 9.77 7.20
CA GLU A 22 -9.38 10.82 6.53
C GLU A 22 -8.64 10.30 5.29
N LEU A 23 -9.35 9.62 4.39
CA LEU A 23 -8.77 9.04 3.17
C LEU A 23 -8.01 10.04 2.29
N PRO A 24 -8.47 11.31 2.10
CA PRO A 24 -7.72 12.29 1.34
C PRO A 24 -6.34 12.59 1.93
N PHE A 25 -6.24 12.63 3.26
CA PHE A 25 -4.95 12.82 3.95
C PHE A 25 -4.02 11.61 3.73
N ILE A 26 -4.53 10.40 3.88
CA ILE A 26 -3.79 9.16 3.63
C ILE A 26 -3.29 9.10 2.18
N ASN A 27 -4.14 9.45 1.23
CA ASN A 27 -3.78 9.48 -0.19
C ASN A 27 -2.66 10.48 -0.47
N LYS A 28 -2.72 11.69 0.10
CA LYS A 28 -1.66 12.69 -0.02
C LYS A 28 -0.33 12.19 0.57
N MET A 29 -0.37 11.54 1.72
CA MET A 29 0.83 10.94 2.32
C MET A 29 1.40 9.79 1.47
N TRP A 30 0.55 9.02 0.80
CA TRP A 30 1.02 7.99 -0.13
C TRP A 30 1.70 8.61 -1.35
N ASP A 31 1.13 9.67 -1.92
CA ASP A 31 1.69 10.40 -3.06
C ASP A 31 2.93 11.23 -2.66
N GLY A 32 3.09 11.57 -1.37
CA GLY A 32 4.10 12.53 -0.86
C GLY A 32 3.81 13.95 -1.28
N SER A 33 2.54 14.26 -1.50
CA SER A 33 2.08 15.61 -1.76
C SER A 33 2.22 16.49 -0.53
N VAL A 34 2.28 17.79 -0.74
CA VAL A 34 2.33 18.77 0.35
C VAL A 34 1.06 18.67 1.20
N LEU A 35 1.26 18.59 2.51
CA LEU A 35 0.19 18.63 3.50
C LEU A 35 0.26 19.96 4.24
N SER A 36 -0.83 20.70 4.23
CA SER A 36 -1.03 21.85 5.11
C SER A 36 -1.83 21.36 6.34
N VAL A 37 -1.31 21.64 7.51
CA VAL A 37 -1.96 21.39 8.79
C VAL A 37 -2.25 22.72 9.45
N ASP A 38 -3.52 23.11 9.40
CA ASP A 38 -4.01 24.31 10.08
C ASP A 38 -4.53 23.93 11.47
N ARG A 39 -3.90 24.50 12.51
CA ARG A 39 -4.31 24.35 13.90
C ARG A 39 -4.71 25.71 14.45
N LYS A 40 -5.86 25.78 15.09
CA LYS A 40 -6.53 26.99 15.55
C LYS A 40 -5.66 28.04 16.27
N ASN A 41 -4.53 27.68 16.82
CA ASN A 41 -3.66 28.57 17.61
C ASN A 41 -2.16 28.39 17.27
N GLU A 42 -1.84 27.76 16.16
CA GLU A 42 -0.44 27.54 15.72
C GLU A 42 -0.27 28.05 14.29
N PRO A 43 0.93 28.47 13.89
CA PRO A 43 1.21 28.79 12.50
C PRO A 43 0.92 27.59 11.61
N GLU A 44 0.44 27.86 10.41
CA GLU A 44 0.24 26.82 9.39
C GLU A 44 1.53 26.03 9.20
N GLN A 45 1.45 24.72 9.38
CA GLN A 45 2.58 23.84 9.18
C GLN A 45 2.46 23.16 7.82
N MET A 46 3.45 23.36 6.96
CA MET A 46 3.57 22.64 5.70
C MET A 46 4.48 21.43 5.89
N ILE A 47 3.95 20.24 5.58
CA ILE A 47 4.70 18.99 5.60
C ILE A 47 4.89 18.55 4.16
N GLU A 48 6.15 18.56 3.72
CA GLU A 48 6.52 18.14 2.38
C GLU A 48 7.13 16.76 2.40
N ASN A 49 6.90 16.02 1.31
CA ASN A 49 7.53 14.72 1.10
C ASN A 49 7.25 13.67 2.19
N ALA A 50 6.17 13.81 2.95
CA ALA A 50 5.75 12.76 3.87
C ALA A 50 5.34 11.48 3.10
N ARG A 51 5.63 10.33 3.69
CA ARG A 51 5.23 9.03 3.14
C ARG A 51 4.56 8.18 4.20
N MET A 52 3.51 7.47 3.79
CA MET A 52 2.83 6.51 4.65
C MET A 52 2.79 5.14 3.98
N THR A 53 3.08 4.11 4.75
CA THR A 53 2.87 2.72 4.36
C THR A 53 1.84 2.10 5.29
N LEU A 54 0.86 1.41 4.72
CA LEU A 54 -0.13 0.64 5.46
C LEU A 54 0.10 -0.86 5.19
N SER A 55 0.19 -1.64 6.25
CA SER A 55 0.21 -3.11 6.20
C SER A 55 -0.81 -3.64 7.19
N LEU A 56 -1.99 -3.99 6.71
CA LEU A 56 -3.15 -4.29 7.53
C LEU A 56 -3.65 -5.71 7.25
N MET A 57 -3.72 -6.53 8.29
CA MET A 57 -4.41 -7.81 8.25
C MET A 57 -5.77 -7.66 8.92
N VAL A 58 -6.81 -8.11 8.27
CA VAL A 58 -8.17 -7.99 8.75
C VAL A 58 -8.97 -9.24 8.42
N GLN A 59 -9.88 -9.60 9.30
CA GLN A 59 -10.79 -10.71 9.04
C GLN A 59 -11.74 -10.37 7.88
N PRO A 60 -12.03 -11.33 6.97
CA PRO A 60 -12.86 -11.09 5.79
C PRO A 60 -14.20 -10.39 6.11
N GLY A 61 -14.93 -10.86 7.14
CA GLY A 61 -16.22 -10.30 7.50
C GLY A 61 -16.15 -8.84 8.01
N LEU A 62 -15.03 -8.42 8.61
CA LEU A 62 -14.81 -7.02 8.99
C LEU A 62 -14.54 -6.15 7.76
N PHE A 63 -13.73 -6.65 6.84
CA PHE A 63 -13.47 -5.96 5.59
C PHE A 63 -14.73 -5.85 4.72
N ASP A 64 -15.51 -6.91 4.60
CA ASP A 64 -16.76 -6.93 3.84
C ASP A 64 -17.75 -5.88 4.41
N ARG A 65 -17.92 -5.77 5.74
CA ARG A 65 -18.73 -4.73 6.39
C ARG A 65 -18.21 -3.31 6.12
N TYR A 66 -16.90 -3.11 6.12
CA TYR A 66 -16.32 -1.82 5.75
C TYR A 66 -16.66 -1.46 4.31
N MET A 67 -16.54 -2.42 3.39
CA MET A 67 -16.86 -2.22 1.98
C MET A 67 -18.35 -1.93 1.75
N GLU A 68 -19.23 -2.52 2.52
CA GLU A 68 -20.68 -2.21 2.48
C GLU A 68 -20.96 -0.78 2.93
N ARG A 69 -20.32 -0.32 4.00
CA ARG A 69 -20.57 1.01 4.59
C ARG A 69 -19.82 2.15 3.91
N LYS A 70 -18.56 1.95 3.57
CA LYS A 70 -17.63 3.00 3.12
C LYS A 70 -16.94 2.68 1.78
N GLY A 71 -17.25 1.54 1.16
CA GLY A 71 -16.56 1.08 -0.04
C GLY A 71 -16.70 2.01 -1.25
N SER A 72 -17.85 2.67 -1.43
CA SER A 72 -18.01 3.69 -2.46
C SER A 72 -17.04 4.85 -2.26
N VAL A 73 -17.02 5.43 -1.07
CA VAL A 73 -16.12 6.54 -0.72
C VAL A 73 -14.65 6.12 -0.87
N ALA A 74 -14.30 4.90 -0.44
CA ALA A 74 -12.94 4.39 -0.55
C ALA A 74 -12.50 4.18 -2.02
N ARG A 75 -13.43 3.80 -2.91
CA ARG A 75 -13.19 3.74 -4.35
C ARG A 75 -13.08 5.11 -4.98
N ASP A 76 -14.05 5.96 -4.74
CA ASP A 76 -14.17 7.27 -5.40
C ASP A 76 -13.03 8.22 -4.97
N SER A 77 -12.58 8.13 -3.72
CA SER A 77 -11.38 8.83 -3.25
C SER A 77 -10.07 8.30 -3.88
N GLY A 78 -10.10 7.13 -4.51
CA GLY A 78 -8.91 6.45 -5.04
C GLY A 78 -8.02 5.79 -3.99
N PHE A 79 -8.51 5.65 -2.75
CA PHE A 79 -7.76 4.95 -1.69
C PHE A 79 -7.52 3.48 -2.05
N LEU A 80 -8.57 2.75 -2.47
CA LEU A 80 -8.42 1.34 -2.84
C LEU A 80 -7.49 1.15 -4.05
N ALA A 81 -7.42 2.11 -4.95
CA ALA A 81 -6.49 2.05 -6.08
C ALA A 81 -5.02 2.09 -5.67
N ARG A 82 -4.72 2.54 -4.44
CA ARG A 82 -3.38 2.56 -3.86
C ARG A 82 -3.08 1.33 -2.99
N CYS A 83 -4.06 0.44 -2.81
CA CYS A 83 -3.95 -0.75 -1.97
C CYS A 83 -3.70 -2.01 -2.81
N LEU A 84 -2.77 -2.85 -2.35
CA LEU A 84 -2.65 -4.23 -2.81
C LEU A 84 -3.48 -5.10 -1.86
N ILE A 85 -4.59 -5.64 -2.35
CA ILE A 85 -5.53 -6.43 -1.54
C ILE A 85 -5.38 -7.89 -1.91
N SER A 86 -5.16 -8.73 -0.90
CA SER A 86 -5.09 -10.18 -1.05
C SER A 86 -6.11 -10.85 -0.14
N LYS A 87 -6.91 -11.77 -0.68
CA LYS A 87 -7.85 -12.62 0.06
C LYS A 87 -7.51 -14.09 -0.23
N PRO A 88 -6.47 -14.64 0.42
CA PRO A 88 -6.07 -16.03 0.18
C PRO A 88 -7.14 -17.01 0.63
N ALA A 89 -7.22 -18.14 -0.04
CA ALA A 89 -8.08 -19.24 0.38
C ALA A 89 -7.61 -19.81 1.72
N THR A 90 -8.57 -20.18 2.57
CA THR A 90 -8.22 -20.80 3.85
C THR A 90 -7.58 -22.18 3.66
N THR A 91 -6.55 -22.44 4.44
CA THR A 91 -5.91 -23.75 4.54
C THR A 91 -6.37 -24.54 5.77
N GLN A 92 -7.37 -24.03 6.51
CA GLN A 92 -7.93 -24.74 7.65
C GLN A 92 -8.44 -26.14 7.23
N GLY A 93 -8.23 -27.14 8.07
CA GLY A 93 -8.53 -28.53 7.76
C GLY A 93 -7.47 -29.24 6.91
N LYS A 94 -6.44 -28.53 6.39
CA LYS A 94 -5.34 -29.10 5.62
C LYS A 94 -3.96 -28.89 6.27
N ARG A 95 -3.92 -28.24 7.43
CA ARG A 95 -2.68 -27.91 8.15
C ARG A 95 -2.32 -29.02 9.14
N PHE A 96 -1.85 -30.13 8.61
CA PHE A 96 -1.38 -31.25 9.45
C PHE A 96 0.06 -31.02 9.87
N ILE A 97 0.34 -31.25 11.15
CA ILE A 97 1.72 -31.23 11.67
C ILE A 97 2.32 -32.61 11.36
N ASN A 98 3.32 -32.64 10.50
CA ASN A 98 4.00 -33.88 10.09
C ASN A 98 5.41 -34.01 10.70
N GLY A 99 5.76 -33.19 11.69
CA GLY A 99 7.06 -33.19 12.34
C GLY A 99 8.23 -32.71 11.47
N ALA A 100 7.97 -32.17 10.29
CA ALA A 100 9.03 -31.62 9.46
C ALA A 100 9.67 -30.39 10.15
N VAL A 101 10.99 -30.43 10.28
CA VAL A 101 11.77 -29.28 10.77
C VAL A 101 11.88 -28.28 9.62
N ILE A 102 11.40 -27.06 9.84
CA ILE A 102 11.58 -25.96 8.89
C ILE A 102 13.05 -25.55 8.92
N PRO A 103 13.78 -25.62 7.80
CA PRO A 103 15.17 -25.19 7.75
C PRO A 103 15.25 -23.70 8.11
N GLY A 104 15.96 -23.35 9.20
CA GLY A 104 16.07 -21.97 9.69
C GLY A 104 16.85 -21.01 8.76
N GLY A 105 17.61 -21.53 7.81
CA GLY A 105 18.49 -20.72 6.97
C GLY A 105 17.79 -19.65 6.13
N SER A 106 16.61 -19.96 5.59
CA SER A 106 15.85 -18.98 4.80
C SER A 106 15.34 -17.82 5.65
N LEU A 107 14.95 -18.08 6.90
CA LEU A 107 14.51 -17.04 7.82
C LEU A 107 15.68 -16.15 8.24
N THR A 108 16.86 -16.73 8.48
CA THR A 108 18.08 -15.99 8.79
C THR A 108 18.45 -15.03 7.65
N ALA A 109 18.51 -15.53 6.43
CA ALA A 109 18.82 -14.71 5.26
C ALA A 109 17.79 -13.57 5.06
N PHE A 110 16.52 -13.83 5.30
CA PHE A 110 15.48 -12.81 5.27
C PHE A 110 15.71 -11.72 6.32
N HIS A 111 16.01 -12.11 7.56
CA HIS A 111 16.27 -11.16 8.65
C HIS A 111 17.53 -10.33 8.38
N GLU A 112 18.61 -10.95 7.89
CA GLU A 112 19.84 -10.25 7.54
C GLU A 112 19.58 -9.19 6.47
N ARG A 113 18.83 -9.56 5.40
CA ARG A 113 18.48 -8.61 4.34
C ARG A 113 17.58 -7.47 4.83
N LEU A 114 16.62 -7.76 5.71
CA LEU A 114 15.75 -6.76 6.32
C LEU A 114 16.56 -5.77 7.17
N MET A 115 17.49 -6.26 7.97
CA MET A 115 18.36 -5.43 8.79
C MET A 115 19.31 -4.57 7.98
N GLU A 116 19.85 -5.09 6.89
CA GLU A 116 20.68 -4.34 5.94
C GLU A 116 19.91 -3.16 5.34
N LEU A 117 18.68 -3.41 4.84
CA LEU A 117 17.81 -2.38 4.29
C LEU A 117 17.42 -1.32 5.33
N ALA A 118 17.10 -1.74 6.55
CA ALA A 118 16.73 -0.83 7.63
C ALA A 118 17.91 0.07 8.03
N ARG A 119 19.12 -0.47 8.17
CA ARG A 119 20.33 0.31 8.45
C ARG A 119 20.62 1.33 7.36
N GLY A 120 20.60 0.91 6.10
CA GLY A 120 20.80 1.82 4.97
C GLY A 120 19.78 2.95 4.90
N SER A 121 18.53 2.70 5.34
CA SER A 121 17.51 3.73 5.41
C SER A 121 17.75 4.72 6.55
N ILE A 122 18.24 4.26 7.71
CA ILE A 122 18.53 5.11 8.87
C ILE A 122 19.73 6.01 8.59
N GLU A 123 20.82 5.46 8.05
CA GLU A 123 22.05 6.19 7.73
C GLU A 123 21.81 7.32 6.71
N LYS A 124 20.86 7.15 5.81
CA LYS A 124 20.51 8.13 4.76
C LYS A 124 19.35 9.07 5.12
N SER A 125 18.75 8.92 6.30
CA SER A 125 17.62 9.76 6.71
C SER A 125 17.99 11.21 7.03
N SER A 126 19.25 11.59 6.91
CA SER A 126 19.73 12.92 7.29
C SER A 126 19.49 13.99 6.25
N GLU A 127 19.28 13.69 4.97
CA GLU A 127 19.03 14.70 3.94
C GLU A 127 18.21 14.20 2.75
N ASP A 128 17.59 15.10 2.03
CA ASP A 128 16.56 15.00 1.00
C ASP A 128 16.87 14.10 -0.22
N GLU A 129 17.90 13.28 -0.18
CA GLU A 129 18.26 12.42 -1.30
C GLU A 129 17.39 11.15 -1.36
N ARG A 130 16.36 11.23 -2.18
CA ARG A 130 15.63 10.04 -2.63
C ARG A 130 16.39 9.34 -3.73
N TYR A 131 16.44 8.01 -3.67
CA TYR A 131 16.87 7.25 -4.84
C TYR A 131 15.87 7.46 -5.98
N CYS A 132 16.32 8.02 -7.07
CA CYS A 132 15.57 8.04 -8.30
C CYS A 132 15.89 6.76 -9.06
N LEU A 133 14.88 5.91 -9.22
CA LEU A 133 14.99 4.68 -10.02
C LEU A 133 14.53 4.98 -11.44
N HIS A 134 15.30 4.57 -12.41
CA HIS A 134 14.97 4.66 -13.82
C HIS A 134 14.81 3.26 -14.40
N PHE A 135 13.88 3.09 -15.32
CA PHE A 135 13.78 1.86 -16.07
C PHE A 135 14.99 1.68 -16.97
N SER A 136 15.55 0.45 -17.04
CA SER A 136 16.40 0.10 -18.15
C SER A 136 15.59 0.09 -19.46
N PRO A 137 16.24 0.19 -20.64
CA PRO A 137 15.53 0.11 -21.92
C PRO A 137 14.65 -1.13 -22.05
N GLU A 138 15.11 -2.27 -21.54
CA GLU A 138 14.40 -3.54 -21.57
C GLU A 138 13.18 -3.50 -20.63
N ALA A 139 13.35 -2.98 -19.41
CA ALA A 139 12.27 -2.84 -18.46
C ALA A 139 11.22 -1.85 -18.94
N GLN A 140 11.63 -0.76 -19.58
CA GLN A 140 10.72 0.23 -20.18
C GLN A 140 9.89 -0.39 -21.30
N LYS A 141 10.47 -1.24 -22.14
CA LYS A 141 9.75 -1.96 -23.19
C LYS A 141 8.64 -2.85 -22.58
N ILE A 142 8.99 -3.65 -21.58
CA ILE A 142 8.05 -4.53 -20.89
C ILE A 142 6.93 -3.70 -20.24
N PHE A 143 7.27 -2.57 -19.62
CA PHE A 143 6.28 -1.67 -19.03
C PHE A 143 5.30 -1.13 -20.07
N ILE A 144 5.80 -0.65 -21.22
CA ILE A 144 4.95 -0.11 -22.30
C ILE A 144 4.04 -1.19 -22.88
N GLU A 145 4.57 -2.39 -23.12
CA GLU A 145 3.77 -3.53 -23.61
C GLU A 145 2.64 -3.86 -22.63
N HIS A 146 2.95 -3.96 -21.35
CA HIS A 146 1.96 -4.24 -20.31
C HIS A 146 0.93 -3.10 -20.17
N TYR A 147 1.39 -1.86 -20.20
CA TYR A 147 0.53 -0.68 -20.16
C TYR A 147 -0.50 -0.70 -21.29
N ASN A 148 -0.06 -0.96 -22.52
CA ASN A 148 -0.94 -1.00 -23.69
C ASN A 148 -1.98 -2.12 -23.61
N VAL A 149 -1.62 -3.29 -23.06
CA VAL A 149 -2.59 -4.38 -22.80
C VAL A 149 -3.63 -3.93 -21.79
N LEU A 150 -3.23 -3.30 -20.69
CA LEU A 150 -4.16 -2.79 -19.69
C LEU A 150 -5.09 -1.72 -20.26
N GLU A 151 -4.59 -0.82 -21.12
CA GLU A 151 -5.42 0.19 -21.77
C GLU A 151 -6.48 -0.44 -22.69
N GLN A 152 -6.14 -1.50 -23.42
CA GLN A 152 -7.12 -2.25 -24.20
C GLN A 152 -8.20 -2.88 -23.32
N ASP A 153 -7.79 -3.50 -22.21
CA ASP A 153 -8.70 -4.13 -21.25
C ASP A 153 -9.61 -3.11 -20.54
N LEU A 154 -9.16 -1.87 -20.42
CA LEU A 154 -9.93 -0.74 -19.88
C LEU A 154 -10.87 -0.09 -20.90
N SER A 155 -10.84 -0.48 -22.17
CA SER A 155 -11.76 0.02 -23.21
C SER A 155 -13.23 -0.21 -22.79
N PRO A 156 -14.23 0.52 -23.38
CA PRO A 156 -15.64 0.34 -23.01
C PRO A 156 -16.15 -1.09 -23.05
N SER A 157 -15.61 -1.91 -23.96
CA SER A 157 -15.93 -3.33 -24.14
C SER A 157 -14.91 -4.28 -23.49
N GLY A 158 -13.87 -3.75 -22.86
CA GLY A 158 -12.81 -4.55 -22.26
C GLY A 158 -13.20 -5.15 -20.90
N PRO A 159 -12.53 -6.25 -20.50
CA PRO A 159 -12.85 -6.97 -19.26
C PRO A 159 -12.63 -6.15 -17.98
N LEU A 160 -11.74 -5.15 -18.02
CA LEU A 160 -11.46 -4.26 -16.90
C LEU A 160 -12.26 -2.95 -16.91
N SER A 161 -13.20 -2.80 -17.85
CA SER A 161 -14.05 -1.62 -17.96
C SER A 161 -14.71 -1.18 -16.63
N PRO A 162 -15.23 -2.07 -15.77
CA PRO A 162 -15.79 -1.71 -14.47
C PRO A 162 -14.75 -1.15 -13.48
N PHE A 163 -13.47 -1.38 -13.72
CA PHE A 163 -12.37 -1.01 -12.83
C PHE A 163 -11.53 0.17 -13.31
N ARG A 164 -12.00 0.94 -14.31
CA ARG A 164 -11.26 2.06 -14.93
C ARG A 164 -10.64 3.01 -13.92
N GLY A 165 -11.44 3.50 -12.97
CA GLY A 165 -10.96 4.44 -11.94
C GLY A 165 -9.96 3.83 -10.95
N HIS A 166 -9.88 2.50 -10.90
CA HIS A 166 -8.97 1.76 -10.03
C HIS A 166 -7.62 1.49 -10.70
N VAL A 167 -7.63 1.11 -11.97
CA VAL A 167 -6.42 0.71 -12.70
C VAL A 167 -5.64 1.93 -13.17
N SER A 168 -6.29 2.98 -13.67
CA SER A 168 -5.64 4.19 -14.19
C SER A 168 -4.77 4.96 -13.18
N LYS A 169 -4.87 4.66 -11.90
CA LYS A 169 -4.03 5.28 -10.85
C LYS A 169 -2.80 4.46 -10.49
N LYS A 170 -2.63 3.29 -11.05
CA LYS A 170 -1.47 2.40 -10.82
C LYS A 170 -0.44 2.43 -11.94
N THR A 171 -0.72 3.18 -12.98
CA THR A 171 0.16 3.49 -14.10
C THR A 171 0.74 4.90 -13.94
#